data_33cf7895598b2affe5310f22c013287e
#
_entry.id   33cf7895598b2affe5310f22c013287e
#
_cell.length_a   1.000
_cell.length_b   1.000
_cell.length_c   1.000
_cell.angle_alpha   90.00
_cell.angle_beta   90.00
_cell.angle_gamma   90.00
#
_symmetry.space_group_name_H-M   'P 1'
#
loop_
_entity.id
_entity.type
_entity.pdbx_description
1 polymer ?
#
loop_
_entity_poly.entity_id
_entity_poly.type
_entity_poly.pdbx_seq_one_letter_code
_entity_poly.pdbx_strand_id
1 'polypeptide(L)'
;MGVSPAIFESAGQRSEHYVPGVYGRSFNVSSPSGISAGNLCIMGKSNGGEPYRMLEFGSLADAQQALVGGELLDAIAYAFSGSNTYVPSKVYAMRVNNGTQSSVTLKSGVADLLKLKSWDWGVHTNQLRILIADGTIANSKKVTLAYKDKTEVVDNIINAALEVNYLGDGVSPTVSVAPDSISFGAMTDVEAPDTPEPVDTLTVSFADFDTLDSLVAYVNEGGAWGLNVIGNNTEMKSVNLDTVTNAAVSDDGTILYANFVAFVNAISSMPYIGNVEILSSTSRVVPDNTDAYVYFTGGTVGAYTTAQWTEALTALELEDVQIIATPSTDSEVHALISAHCTAMSNVMNRKERTCILGGSVGMADADAISAAQGLNNRLVSFCCDNPIKINLNTGKTETLSGAMLGVMLAAMESSMSPNTPLTFKQLNVLGFTKIRNVTNITSLIKAGIMVCNSNPENLSEYICIRALTTFQGDDLINNERSMVREDLFMNRDLRQQFKPIIGTPGTTANAVINTLKERAKEWALNGYIVPTDSNENVWDIKVRIDGDKVYLTFSRYLAAPVNFVFITAINHIYTSTVEL
;
A
#
# COMPACT_ATOMS: atom_id res chain seq x y z
N MET A 1 33.47 14.80 20.92
CA MET A 1 32.16 14.29 21.38
C MET A 1 31.11 15.08 20.63
N GLY A 2 30.35 14.43 19.77
CA GLY A 2 29.21 15.06 19.08
C GLY A 2 28.01 15.15 20.03
N VAL A 3 27.22 16.19 19.86
CA VAL A 3 25.96 16.35 20.60
C VAL A 3 24.96 15.32 20.07
N SER A 4 24.37 14.51 20.98
CA SER A 4 23.33 13.56 20.58
C SER A 4 21.98 14.28 20.37
N PRO A 5 21.23 13.92 19.32
CA PRO A 5 19.92 14.52 19.08
C PRO A 5 18.89 14.10 20.12
N ALA A 6 17.94 14.98 20.43
CA ALA A 6 16.70 14.60 21.09
C ALA A 6 15.78 13.93 20.06
N ILE A 7 15.33 12.72 20.36
CA ILE A 7 14.47 11.94 19.45
C ILE A 7 13.02 12.16 19.86
N PHE A 8 12.21 12.66 18.92
CA PHE A 8 10.76 12.72 19.04
C PHE A 8 10.13 11.63 18.18
N GLU A 9 9.53 10.64 18.81
CA GLU A 9 8.84 9.54 18.14
C GLU A 9 7.34 9.61 18.47
N SER A 10 6.52 9.80 17.45
CA SER A 10 5.07 9.87 17.59
C SER A 10 4.39 9.33 16.35
N ALA A 11 3.46 8.41 16.51
CA ALA A 11 2.65 7.78 15.47
C ALA A 11 3.48 7.18 14.31
N GLY A 12 4.55 6.45 14.66
CA GLY A 12 5.41 5.77 13.69
C GLY A 12 6.39 6.65 12.91
N GLN A 13 6.43 7.95 13.22
CA GLN A 13 7.42 8.88 12.66
C GLN A 13 8.44 9.29 13.72
N ARG A 14 9.72 9.19 13.36
CA ARG A 14 10.86 9.59 14.16
C ARG A 14 11.49 10.85 13.58
N SER A 15 11.70 11.87 14.43
CA SER A 15 12.45 13.07 14.06
C SER A 15 13.56 13.34 15.08
N GLU A 16 14.71 13.82 14.60
CA GLU A 16 15.88 14.16 15.41
C GLU A 16 15.98 15.67 15.55
N HIS A 17 16.10 16.16 16.77
CA HIS A 17 16.15 17.58 17.11
C HIS A 17 17.44 17.91 17.86
N TYR A 18 18.19 18.87 17.35
CA TYR A 18 19.42 19.39 17.96
C TYR A 18 19.23 20.75 18.62
N VAL A 19 18.14 21.46 18.28
CA VAL A 19 17.85 22.77 18.83
C VAL A 19 16.88 22.63 20.02
N PRO A 20 17.17 23.19 21.19
CA PRO A 20 16.23 23.20 22.30
C PRO A 20 14.93 23.93 21.93
N GLY A 21 13.77 23.30 22.19
CA GLY A 21 12.47 23.86 21.84
C GLY A 21 11.31 22.98 22.33
N VAL A 22 10.10 23.45 22.18
CA VAL A 22 8.87 22.67 22.41
C VAL A 22 8.41 22.15 21.06
N TYR A 23 8.42 20.83 20.91
CA TYR A 23 8.04 20.14 19.69
C TYR A 23 6.70 19.45 19.92
N GLY A 24 5.68 19.86 19.18
CA GLY A 24 4.34 19.29 19.27
C GLY A 24 3.85 18.86 17.90
N ARG A 25 3.10 17.77 17.86
CA ARG A 25 2.39 17.30 16.67
C ARG A 25 0.96 17.04 17.06
N SER A 26 0.01 17.56 16.27
CA SER A 26 -1.39 17.24 16.41
C SER A 26 -1.80 16.21 15.37
N PHE A 27 -2.57 15.23 15.79
CA PHE A 27 -3.25 14.30 14.88
C PHE A 27 -4.74 14.56 14.96
N ASN A 28 -5.37 14.74 13.81
CA ASN A 28 -6.82 14.72 13.75
C ASN A 28 -7.28 13.27 13.85
N VAL A 29 -7.81 12.89 14.99
CA VAL A 29 -8.43 11.58 15.17
C VAL A 29 -9.71 11.58 14.34
N SER A 30 -9.87 10.57 13.48
CA SER A 30 -11.08 10.32 12.72
C SER A 30 -12.31 10.29 13.63
N SER A 31 -13.47 10.59 13.06
CA SER A 31 -14.76 10.80 13.71
C SER A 31 -15.04 9.92 14.95
N PRO A 32 -15.86 10.41 15.90
CA PRO A 32 -16.22 9.70 17.15
C PRO A 32 -16.83 8.30 16.95
N SER A 33 -17.32 8.00 15.75
CA SER A 33 -17.89 6.68 15.39
C SER A 33 -16.86 5.61 15.04
N GLY A 34 -15.58 5.97 14.96
CA GLY A 34 -14.53 5.03 14.48
C GLY A 34 -14.62 4.71 12.99
N ILE A 35 -15.49 5.39 12.24
CA ILE A 35 -15.64 5.23 10.79
C ILE A 35 -14.77 6.26 10.09
N SER A 36 -13.88 5.80 9.20
CA SER A 36 -13.13 6.71 8.36
C SER A 36 -14.05 7.42 7.35
N ALA A 37 -13.91 8.73 7.25
CA ALA A 37 -14.68 9.56 6.32
C ALA A 37 -13.80 10.17 5.23
N GLY A 38 -12.49 9.97 5.29
CA GLY A 38 -11.53 10.68 4.46
C GLY A 38 -10.37 9.85 3.94
N ASN A 39 -10.43 8.52 3.90
CA ASN A 39 -9.38 7.71 3.30
C ASN A 39 -9.29 8.01 1.80
N LEU A 40 -8.25 8.73 1.40
CA LEU A 40 -7.94 9.06 0.02
C LEU A 40 -7.03 7.99 -0.59
N CYS A 41 -7.42 7.42 -1.72
CA CYS A 41 -6.55 6.62 -2.56
C CYS A 41 -6.26 7.34 -3.88
N ILE A 42 -4.98 7.56 -4.17
CA ILE A 42 -4.51 8.08 -5.45
C ILE A 42 -4.07 6.91 -6.32
N MET A 43 -4.62 6.82 -7.52
CA MET A 43 -4.33 5.73 -8.46
C MET A 43 -3.62 6.27 -9.69
N GLY A 44 -2.51 5.64 -10.08
CA GLY A 44 -1.74 6.11 -11.23
C GLY A 44 -0.54 5.22 -11.56
N LYS A 45 0.27 5.68 -12.51
CA LYS A 45 1.49 5.00 -12.95
C LYS A 45 2.67 5.38 -12.08
N SER A 46 3.47 4.38 -11.65
CA SER A 46 4.73 4.59 -10.94
C SER A 46 5.86 3.73 -11.51
N ASN A 47 7.10 4.10 -11.17
CA ASN A 47 8.29 3.37 -11.61
C ASN A 47 8.68 2.25 -10.63
N GLY A 48 8.22 2.29 -9.39
CA GLY A 48 8.40 1.32 -8.33
C GLY A 48 7.09 1.02 -7.61
N GLY A 49 7.13 0.18 -6.59
CA GLY A 49 5.99 -0.29 -5.81
C GLY A 49 5.29 -1.52 -6.40
N GLU A 50 4.65 -2.31 -5.56
CA GLU A 50 3.91 -3.49 -5.96
C GLU A 50 2.64 -3.11 -6.73
N PRO A 51 2.39 -3.66 -7.95
CA PRO A 51 1.16 -3.41 -8.69
C PRO A 51 -0.09 -3.88 -7.94
N TYR A 52 -1.19 -3.12 -8.07
CA TYR A 52 -2.53 -3.46 -7.56
C TYR A 52 -2.62 -3.63 -6.04
N ARG A 53 -1.58 -3.21 -5.32
CA ARG A 53 -1.56 -3.20 -3.86
C ARG A 53 -1.72 -1.77 -3.36
N MET A 54 -2.59 -1.60 -2.37
CA MET A 54 -2.73 -0.31 -1.69
C MET A 54 -1.56 -0.10 -0.73
N LEU A 55 -0.80 0.97 -0.94
CA LEU A 55 0.31 1.41 -0.10
C LEU A 55 -0.12 2.63 0.70
N GLU A 56 0.30 2.72 1.96
CA GLU A 56 0.02 3.86 2.85
C GLU A 56 1.27 4.71 3.00
N PHE A 57 1.13 6.03 2.85
CA PHE A 57 2.21 7.00 3.01
C PHE A 57 1.82 8.09 3.99
N GLY A 58 2.60 8.25 5.05
CA GLY A 58 2.50 9.35 6.00
C GLY A 58 3.33 10.56 5.60
N SER A 59 4.26 10.40 4.65
CA SER A 59 5.12 11.48 4.16
C SER A 59 5.51 11.30 2.69
N LEU A 60 5.94 12.40 2.06
CA LEU A 60 6.49 12.35 0.70
C LEU A 60 7.78 11.52 0.62
N ALA A 61 8.60 11.52 1.67
CA ALA A 61 9.85 10.78 1.70
C ALA A 61 9.62 9.26 1.63
N ASP A 62 8.60 8.75 2.34
CA ASP A 62 8.22 7.34 2.28
C ASP A 62 7.74 6.95 0.87
N ALA A 63 6.95 7.82 0.24
CA ALA A 63 6.48 7.62 -1.12
C ALA A 63 7.62 7.63 -2.15
N GLN A 64 8.60 8.53 -2.01
CA GLN A 64 9.78 8.59 -2.87
C GLN A 64 10.62 7.31 -2.80
N GLN A 65 10.74 6.75 -1.62
CA GLN A 65 11.48 5.50 -1.42
C GLN A 65 10.75 4.30 -2.06
N ALA A 66 9.42 4.22 -1.93
CA ALA A 66 8.64 3.10 -2.40
C ALA A 66 8.32 3.15 -3.91
N LEU A 67 7.99 4.33 -4.44
CA LEU A 67 7.51 4.48 -5.83
C LEU A 67 8.60 4.85 -6.82
N VAL A 68 9.77 5.32 -6.33
CA VAL A 68 10.97 5.67 -7.12
C VAL A 68 10.75 6.84 -8.10
N GLY A 69 9.55 6.99 -8.67
CA GLY A 69 9.19 8.04 -9.62
C GLY A 69 7.87 7.75 -10.34
N GLY A 70 7.52 8.64 -11.28
CA GLY A 70 6.31 8.55 -12.09
C GLY A 70 5.20 9.49 -11.62
N GLU A 71 4.14 9.59 -12.43
CA GLU A 71 3.03 10.53 -12.21
C GLU A 71 2.31 10.30 -10.86
N LEU A 72 2.28 9.05 -10.36
CA LEU A 72 1.70 8.74 -9.05
C LEU A 72 2.49 9.37 -7.91
N LEU A 73 3.83 9.34 -7.97
CA LEU A 73 4.67 10.00 -6.98
C LEU A 73 4.51 11.52 -7.02
N ASP A 74 4.43 12.11 -8.22
CA ASP A 74 4.16 13.54 -8.37
C ASP A 74 2.78 13.92 -7.81
N ALA A 75 1.77 13.10 -8.07
CA ALA A 75 0.43 13.28 -7.53
C ALA A 75 0.42 13.27 -5.98
N ILE A 76 1.20 12.37 -5.35
CA ILE A 76 1.35 12.32 -3.89
C ILE A 76 2.07 13.57 -3.37
N ALA A 77 3.12 14.04 -4.06
CA ALA A 77 3.81 15.28 -3.70
C ALA A 77 2.85 16.48 -3.73
N TYR A 78 1.99 16.56 -4.74
CA TYR A 78 0.95 17.59 -4.82
C TYR A 78 -0.16 17.40 -3.80
N ALA A 79 -0.51 16.17 -3.43
CA ALA A 79 -1.47 15.90 -2.36
C ALA A 79 -0.99 16.45 -1.01
N PHE A 80 0.25 16.21 -0.62
CA PHE A 80 0.84 16.74 0.62
C PHE A 80 1.13 18.24 0.60
N SER A 81 1.17 18.87 -0.56
CA SER A 81 1.49 20.30 -0.71
C SER A 81 0.35 21.14 -1.28
N GLY A 82 -0.83 20.58 -1.50
CA GLY A 82 -1.96 21.24 -2.17
C GLY A 82 -2.53 22.43 -1.42
N SER A 83 -2.42 22.44 -0.10
CA SER A 83 -2.81 23.55 0.79
C SER A 83 -1.81 23.70 1.93
N ASN A 84 -1.74 24.86 2.54
CA ASN A 84 -0.95 25.09 3.75
C ASN A 84 -1.74 24.74 5.04
N THR A 85 -3.05 24.65 4.95
CA THR A 85 -3.95 24.44 6.10
C THR A 85 -4.57 23.04 6.09
N TYR A 86 -4.97 22.56 4.91
CA TYR A 86 -5.71 21.31 4.75
C TYR A 86 -4.80 20.26 4.14
N VAL A 87 -3.95 19.66 4.97
CA VAL A 87 -2.97 18.66 4.57
C VAL A 87 -3.41 17.29 5.10
N PRO A 88 -3.48 16.25 4.28
CA PRO A 88 -3.82 14.91 4.75
C PRO A 88 -2.75 14.38 5.71
N SER A 89 -3.16 13.67 6.76
CA SER A 89 -2.24 13.00 7.67
C SER A 89 -1.59 11.78 7.03
N LYS A 90 -2.28 11.17 6.07
CA LYS A 90 -1.82 10.04 5.27
C LYS A 90 -2.55 10.00 3.93
N VAL A 91 -1.92 9.39 2.96
CA VAL A 91 -2.45 9.16 1.63
C VAL A 91 -2.24 7.68 1.29
N TYR A 92 -3.26 7.04 0.78
CA TYR A 92 -3.11 5.75 0.15
C TYR A 92 -2.82 5.92 -1.33
N ALA A 93 -2.00 5.04 -1.87
CA ALA A 93 -1.69 5.02 -3.28
C ALA A 93 -1.78 3.60 -3.84
N MET A 94 -2.23 3.48 -5.08
CA MET A 94 -2.28 2.22 -5.79
C MET A 94 -1.65 2.38 -7.16
N ARG A 95 -0.58 1.61 -7.38
CA ARG A 95 0.06 1.51 -8.69
C ARG A 95 -0.83 0.71 -9.63
N VAL A 96 -1.12 1.28 -10.79
CA VAL A 96 -2.00 0.67 -11.81
C VAL A 96 -1.20 -0.15 -12.83
N ASN A 97 -0.02 0.32 -13.24
CA ASN A 97 0.79 -0.37 -14.24
C ASN A 97 1.41 -1.68 -13.68
N ASN A 98 1.31 -2.76 -14.46
CA ASN A 98 1.70 -4.13 -14.08
C ASN A 98 3.22 -4.40 -14.25
N GLY A 99 4.07 -3.61 -13.60
CA GLY A 99 5.51 -3.81 -13.60
C GLY A 99 5.92 -5.17 -13.05
N THR A 100 7.09 -5.64 -13.45
CA THR A 100 7.67 -6.90 -13.00
C THR A 100 8.91 -6.67 -12.14
N GLN A 101 9.18 -7.61 -11.22
CA GLN A 101 10.44 -7.69 -10.49
C GLN A 101 11.54 -8.19 -11.42
N SER A 102 12.76 -7.70 -11.22
CA SER A 102 13.93 -8.32 -11.81
C SER A 102 14.31 -9.60 -11.07
N SER A 103 14.96 -10.51 -11.76
CA SER A 103 15.40 -11.77 -11.19
C SER A 103 16.74 -12.21 -11.73
N VAL A 104 17.43 -13.07 -10.97
CA VAL A 104 18.64 -13.78 -11.38
C VAL A 104 18.51 -15.24 -10.98
N THR A 105 18.98 -16.15 -11.84
CA THR A 105 19.03 -17.58 -11.54
C THR A 105 20.46 -17.96 -11.18
N LEU A 106 20.64 -18.57 -10.01
CA LEU A 106 21.91 -19.10 -9.53
C LEU A 106 21.96 -20.60 -9.85
N LYS A 107 23.14 -21.07 -10.26
CA LYS A 107 23.36 -22.42 -10.77
C LYS A 107 24.44 -23.17 -10.00
N SER A 108 24.42 -24.50 -10.14
CA SER A 108 25.58 -25.35 -9.90
C SER A 108 25.81 -26.21 -11.16
N GLY A 109 26.97 -26.02 -11.80
CA GLY A 109 27.21 -26.51 -13.14
C GLY A 109 26.19 -25.96 -14.13
N VAL A 110 25.42 -26.85 -14.74
CA VAL A 110 24.35 -26.52 -15.71
C VAL A 110 22.96 -26.44 -15.07
N ALA A 111 22.81 -26.87 -13.82
CA ALA A 111 21.52 -26.98 -13.15
C ALA A 111 21.11 -25.64 -12.49
N ASP A 112 19.89 -25.21 -12.74
CA ASP A 112 19.27 -24.06 -12.07
C ASP A 112 18.89 -24.48 -10.64
N LEU A 113 19.43 -23.78 -9.63
CA LEU A 113 19.21 -24.08 -8.21
C LEU A 113 18.23 -23.13 -7.54
N LEU A 114 18.50 -21.83 -7.67
CA LEU A 114 17.77 -20.78 -6.99
C LEU A 114 17.41 -19.67 -7.97
N LYS A 115 16.21 -19.13 -7.86
CA LYS A 115 15.82 -17.90 -8.53
C LYS A 115 15.58 -16.83 -7.48
N LEU A 116 16.37 -15.78 -7.53
CA LEU A 116 16.26 -14.61 -6.66
C LEU A 116 15.42 -13.55 -7.36
N LYS A 117 14.44 -12.98 -6.69
CA LYS A 117 13.65 -11.83 -7.17
C LYS A 117 13.99 -10.59 -6.36
N SER A 118 14.01 -9.43 -7.01
CA SER A 118 14.22 -8.14 -6.35
C SER A 118 13.09 -7.81 -5.37
N TRP A 119 13.37 -6.89 -4.42
CA TRP A 119 12.40 -6.42 -3.42
C TRP A 119 11.28 -5.57 -4.01
N ASP A 120 11.51 -4.93 -5.16
CA ASP A 120 10.62 -3.97 -5.79
C ASP A 120 10.40 -4.30 -7.26
N TRP A 121 9.40 -3.69 -7.88
CA TRP A 121 8.93 -3.88 -9.25
C TRP A 121 9.34 -2.68 -10.11
N GLY A 122 10.03 -2.90 -11.20
CA GLY A 122 10.38 -1.84 -12.13
C GLY A 122 11.78 -1.98 -12.72
N VAL A 123 12.06 -1.18 -13.74
CA VAL A 123 13.34 -1.20 -14.48
C VAL A 123 14.54 -0.89 -13.59
N HIS A 124 14.37 -0.04 -12.56
CA HIS A 124 15.43 0.32 -11.63
C HIS A 124 16.03 -0.89 -10.90
N THR A 125 15.24 -1.96 -10.69
CA THR A 125 15.70 -3.19 -10.05
C THR A 125 16.69 -3.98 -10.90
N ASN A 126 16.77 -3.74 -12.22
CA ASN A 126 17.79 -4.33 -13.09
C ASN A 126 19.22 -3.85 -12.77
N GLN A 127 19.36 -2.82 -11.93
CA GLN A 127 20.68 -2.37 -11.44
C GLN A 127 21.19 -3.20 -10.25
N LEU A 128 20.34 -4.05 -9.68
CA LEU A 128 20.74 -4.99 -8.65
C LEU A 128 21.68 -6.04 -9.25
N ARG A 129 22.77 -6.34 -8.55
CA ARG A 129 23.77 -7.30 -8.98
C ARG A 129 24.32 -8.09 -7.80
N ILE A 130 24.63 -9.36 -8.05
CA ILE A 130 25.14 -10.31 -7.05
C ILE A 130 26.50 -10.85 -7.49
N LEU A 131 27.39 -11.08 -6.52
CA LEU A 131 28.66 -11.76 -6.68
C LEU A 131 28.76 -12.83 -5.61
N ILE A 132 29.07 -14.05 -6.02
CA ILE A 132 29.30 -15.19 -5.14
C ILE A 132 30.77 -15.61 -5.23
N ALA A 133 31.41 -15.75 -4.10
CA ALA A 133 32.80 -16.18 -3.97
C ALA A 133 32.92 -17.15 -2.78
N ASP A 134 34.08 -17.79 -2.64
CA ASP A 134 34.40 -18.54 -1.44
C ASP A 134 34.61 -17.58 -0.26
N GLY A 135 34.15 -17.99 0.92
CA GLY A 135 34.31 -17.21 2.14
C GLY A 135 35.74 -17.30 2.68
N THR A 136 35.98 -16.53 3.76
CA THR A 136 37.29 -16.53 4.45
C THR A 136 37.56 -17.84 5.19
N ILE A 137 36.51 -18.57 5.59
CA ILE A 137 36.59 -19.89 6.21
C ILE A 137 36.44 -20.95 5.12
N ALA A 138 37.23 -22.03 5.20
CA ALA A 138 37.14 -23.14 4.25
C ALA A 138 35.70 -23.72 4.21
N ASN A 139 35.26 -24.11 3.04
CA ASN A 139 33.92 -24.65 2.74
C ASN A 139 32.76 -23.65 2.98
N SER A 140 33.05 -22.37 3.18
CA SER A 140 32.03 -21.33 3.29
C SER A 140 31.85 -20.55 1.99
N LYS A 141 30.74 -19.88 1.86
CA LYS A 141 30.47 -18.92 0.76
C LYS A 141 30.38 -17.50 1.28
N LYS A 142 30.71 -16.57 0.38
CA LYS A 142 30.58 -15.13 0.53
C LYS A 142 29.65 -14.60 -0.54
N VAL A 143 28.64 -13.84 -0.15
CA VAL A 143 27.72 -13.16 -1.06
C VAL A 143 27.89 -11.66 -0.92
N THR A 144 28.08 -11.01 -2.06
CA THR A 144 28.09 -9.54 -2.17
C THR A 144 26.93 -9.11 -3.05
N LEU A 145 26.00 -8.37 -2.49
CA LEU A 145 24.85 -7.79 -3.17
C LEU A 145 25.06 -6.28 -3.31
N ALA A 146 24.94 -5.75 -4.51
CA ALA A 146 25.15 -4.32 -4.75
C ALA A 146 23.98 -3.72 -5.55
N TYR A 147 23.51 -2.56 -5.09
CA TYR A 147 22.49 -1.76 -5.74
C TYR A 147 22.91 -0.30 -5.76
N LYS A 148 23.09 0.28 -6.95
CA LYS A 148 23.68 1.61 -7.14
C LYS A 148 25.05 1.71 -6.43
N ASP A 149 25.15 2.61 -5.46
CA ASP A 149 26.32 2.88 -4.62
C ASP A 149 26.35 2.11 -3.29
N LYS A 150 25.30 1.35 -2.99
CA LYS A 150 25.19 0.55 -1.76
C LYS A 150 25.63 -0.88 -2.02
N THR A 151 26.38 -1.43 -1.06
CA THR A 151 26.89 -2.80 -1.11
C THR A 151 26.66 -3.47 0.24
N GLU A 152 26.09 -4.65 0.22
CA GLU A 152 25.88 -5.52 1.38
C GLU A 152 26.67 -6.79 1.19
N VAL A 153 27.32 -7.26 2.24
CA VAL A 153 28.20 -8.44 2.21
C VAL A 153 27.84 -9.36 3.36
N VAL A 154 27.61 -10.61 3.04
CA VAL A 154 27.52 -11.70 4.03
C VAL A 154 28.66 -12.67 3.71
N ASP A 155 29.59 -12.82 4.65
CA ASP A 155 30.74 -13.71 4.52
C ASP A 155 30.61 -14.92 5.45
N ASN A 156 31.34 -15.96 5.16
CA ASN A 156 31.38 -17.19 5.97
C ASN A 156 30.01 -17.86 6.13
N ILE A 157 29.25 -17.94 5.05
CA ILE A 157 27.99 -18.68 5.01
C ILE A 157 28.32 -20.15 5.02
N ILE A 158 28.21 -20.79 6.18
CA ILE A 158 28.53 -22.20 6.44
C ILE A 158 27.65 -22.71 7.57
N ASN A 159 27.22 -23.97 7.47
CA ASN A 159 26.59 -24.71 8.55
C ASN A 159 27.11 -26.15 8.57
N ALA A 160 28.13 -26.44 9.38
CA ALA A 160 28.52 -27.79 9.71
C ALA A 160 27.42 -28.41 10.59
N ALA A 161 26.75 -29.46 10.09
CA ALA A 161 25.52 -29.93 10.69
C ALA A 161 25.69 -31.27 11.42
N LEU A 162 26.43 -32.20 10.84
CA LEU A 162 26.56 -33.56 11.33
C LEU A 162 27.97 -34.07 11.09
N GLU A 163 28.57 -34.71 12.07
CA GLU A 163 29.80 -35.48 11.93
C GLU A 163 29.46 -36.95 11.83
N VAL A 164 30.09 -37.63 10.89
CA VAL A 164 29.90 -39.06 10.62
C VAL A 164 31.20 -39.81 10.87
N ASN A 165 31.16 -40.81 11.71
CA ASN A 165 32.28 -41.69 12.03
C ASN A 165 31.91 -43.12 11.70
N TYR A 166 32.85 -43.88 11.16
CA TYR A 166 32.71 -45.33 10.97
C TYR A 166 33.38 -46.06 12.11
N LEU A 167 32.66 -46.99 12.71
CA LEU A 167 33.09 -47.73 13.92
C LEU A 167 33.22 -49.23 13.66
N GLY A 168 32.92 -49.72 12.44
CA GLY A 168 33.00 -51.12 12.02
C GLY A 168 34.40 -51.53 11.56
N ASP A 169 34.55 -52.78 11.14
CA ASP A 169 35.80 -53.40 10.70
C ASP A 169 35.99 -53.35 9.17
N GLY A 170 35.07 -52.78 8.41
CA GLY A 170 35.15 -52.66 6.95
C GLY A 170 36.11 -51.57 6.48
N VAL A 171 36.44 -51.59 5.19
CA VAL A 171 37.32 -50.63 4.53
C VAL A 171 36.54 -49.72 3.62
N SER A 172 37.13 -48.57 3.27
CA SER A 172 36.55 -47.60 2.34
C SER A 172 35.11 -47.15 2.71
N PRO A 173 34.84 -46.74 3.97
CA PRO A 173 33.52 -46.32 4.36
C PRO A 173 33.08 -45.04 3.63
N THR A 174 31.82 -45.04 3.20
CA THR A 174 31.21 -43.91 2.47
C THR A 174 29.85 -43.53 3.02
N VAL A 175 29.49 -42.26 2.88
CA VAL A 175 28.17 -41.74 3.16
C VAL A 175 27.60 -41.00 1.95
N SER A 176 26.32 -41.21 1.69
CA SER A 176 25.58 -40.46 0.66
C SER A 176 24.33 -39.83 1.26
N VAL A 177 24.06 -38.60 0.89
CA VAL A 177 22.84 -37.86 1.26
C VAL A 177 22.04 -37.57 -0.01
N ALA A 178 20.88 -38.21 -0.10
CA ALA A 178 19.88 -37.94 -1.13
C ALA A 178 18.85 -36.92 -0.59
N PRO A 179 17.92 -36.40 -1.42
CA PRO A 179 16.92 -35.44 -0.97
C PRO A 179 16.00 -35.93 0.15
N ASP A 180 15.79 -37.23 0.27
CA ASP A 180 14.83 -37.89 1.16
C ASP A 180 15.44 -38.94 2.10
N SER A 181 16.75 -39.19 1.98
CA SER A 181 17.42 -40.27 2.74
C SER A 181 18.92 -40.02 2.91
N ILE A 182 19.48 -40.68 3.90
CA ILE A 182 20.93 -40.83 4.07
C ILE A 182 21.28 -42.31 4.01
N SER A 183 22.37 -42.64 3.32
CA SER A 183 22.86 -44.01 3.22
C SER A 183 24.35 -44.12 3.54
N PHE A 184 24.70 -45.18 4.20
CA PHE A 184 26.04 -45.51 4.66
C PHE A 184 26.44 -46.87 4.09
N GLY A 185 27.72 -47.09 3.88
CA GLY A 185 28.24 -48.39 3.46
C GLY A 185 29.75 -48.45 3.57
N ALA A 186 30.26 -49.63 3.83
CA ALA A 186 31.68 -49.98 3.76
C ALA A 186 31.87 -51.26 2.93
N MET A 187 33.10 -51.64 2.67
CA MET A 187 33.45 -52.86 1.97
C MET A 187 34.19 -53.80 2.91
N THR A 188 34.09 -55.09 2.67
CA THR A 188 34.89 -56.07 3.41
C THR A 188 36.40 -55.91 3.10
N ASP A 189 37.24 -56.06 4.11
CA ASP A 189 38.69 -56.06 3.95
C ASP A 189 39.13 -57.46 3.49
N VAL A 190 39.37 -57.60 2.20
CA VAL A 190 39.78 -58.88 1.58
C VAL A 190 40.99 -58.68 0.69
N GLU A 191 41.91 -59.69 0.72
CA GLU A 191 43.06 -59.70 -0.18
C GLU A 191 42.72 -60.32 -1.53
N ALA A 192 43.39 -59.87 -2.59
CA ALA A 192 43.28 -60.50 -3.92
C ALA A 192 43.63 -61.97 -3.91
N PRO A 193 42.85 -62.87 -4.53
CA PRO A 193 41.92 -62.63 -5.63
C PRO A 193 40.46 -62.41 -5.24
N ASP A 194 40.10 -62.29 -3.96
CA ASP A 194 38.74 -62.11 -3.51
C ASP A 194 38.22 -60.69 -3.86
N THR A 195 36.91 -60.59 -4.09
CA THR A 195 36.25 -59.33 -4.42
C THR A 195 35.65 -58.70 -3.14
N PRO A 196 35.90 -57.41 -2.85
CA PRO A 196 35.26 -56.76 -1.72
C PRO A 196 33.73 -56.77 -1.87
N GLU A 197 33.03 -57.13 -0.81
CA GLU A 197 31.57 -57.15 -0.74
C GLU A 197 31.07 -56.00 0.17
N PRO A 198 29.89 -55.42 -0.10
CA PRO A 198 29.30 -54.39 0.76
C PRO A 198 29.03 -54.89 2.18
N VAL A 199 29.48 -54.18 3.18
CA VAL A 199 29.28 -54.45 4.60
C VAL A 199 28.81 -53.18 5.33
N ASP A 200 28.14 -53.33 6.47
CA ASP A 200 27.65 -52.25 7.31
C ASP A 200 26.78 -51.24 6.55
N THR A 201 26.01 -51.75 5.58
CA THR A 201 25.11 -50.92 4.79
C THR A 201 23.87 -50.53 5.58
N LEU A 202 23.55 -49.23 5.61
CA LEU A 202 22.37 -48.69 6.26
C LEU A 202 21.77 -47.57 5.39
N THR A 203 20.46 -47.59 5.18
CA THR A 203 19.72 -46.46 4.55
C THR A 203 18.60 -46.04 5.45
N VAL A 204 18.53 -44.75 5.72
CA VAL A 204 17.57 -44.11 6.65
C VAL A 204 16.76 -43.06 5.89
N SER A 205 15.44 -43.18 5.96
CA SER A 205 14.51 -42.20 5.36
C SER A 205 14.36 -40.99 6.27
N PHE A 206 14.43 -39.79 5.71
CA PHE A 206 14.17 -38.56 6.43
C PHE A 206 12.68 -38.37 6.80
N ALA A 207 11.77 -39.11 6.16
CA ALA A 207 10.36 -39.09 6.54
C ALA A 207 10.11 -39.82 7.88
N ASP A 208 10.96 -40.80 8.22
CA ASP A 208 10.87 -41.53 9.48
C ASP A 208 11.62 -40.78 10.61
N PHE A 209 12.66 -40.02 10.27
CA PHE A 209 13.52 -39.27 11.20
C PHE A 209 13.66 -37.83 10.75
N ASP A 210 12.67 -36.98 11.08
CA ASP A 210 12.52 -35.60 10.58
C ASP A 210 13.61 -34.64 11.12
N THR A 211 14.17 -34.93 12.32
CA THR A 211 15.21 -34.09 12.94
C THR A 211 16.55 -34.81 13.01
N LEU A 212 17.65 -34.02 13.03
CA LEU A 212 18.99 -34.60 13.20
C LEU A 212 19.13 -35.35 14.50
N ASP A 213 18.49 -34.89 15.58
CA ASP A 213 18.51 -35.58 16.87
C ASP A 213 17.90 -36.99 16.76
N SER A 214 16.73 -37.11 16.15
CA SER A 214 16.08 -38.41 15.92
C SER A 214 16.88 -39.33 15.00
N LEU A 215 17.48 -38.76 13.95
CA LEU A 215 18.36 -39.49 13.02
C LEU A 215 19.60 -40.03 13.71
N VAL A 216 20.27 -39.20 14.50
CA VAL A 216 21.47 -39.56 15.28
C VAL A 216 21.16 -40.64 16.30
N ALA A 217 20.08 -40.52 17.06
CA ALA A 217 19.66 -41.53 18.04
C ALA A 217 19.48 -42.91 17.39
N TYR A 218 18.78 -42.96 16.24
CA TYR A 218 18.53 -44.19 15.49
C TYR A 218 19.80 -44.84 14.93
N VAL A 219 20.66 -44.04 14.26
CA VAL A 219 21.87 -44.60 13.61
C VAL A 219 22.87 -45.08 14.66
N ASN A 220 23.03 -44.39 15.79
CA ASN A 220 23.95 -44.76 16.84
C ASN A 220 23.54 -46.07 17.56
N GLU A 221 22.26 -46.46 17.55
CA GLU A 221 21.82 -47.76 18.08
C GLU A 221 22.35 -48.95 17.26
N GLY A 222 22.65 -48.75 15.99
CA GLY A 222 23.15 -49.79 15.08
C GLY A 222 24.61 -50.20 15.31
N GLY A 223 25.42 -49.38 15.95
CA GLY A 223 26.78 -49.67 16.40
C GLY A 223 27.89 -49.63 15.36
N ALA A 224 27.63 -49.77 14.08
CA ALA A 224 28.63 -49.69 12.99
C ALA A 224 28.93 -48.21 12.59
N TRP A 225 28.02 -47.33 12.82
CA TRP A 225 28.11 -45.90 12.45
C TRP A 225 27.87 -45.04 13.71
N GLY A 226 28.68 -43.99 13.87
CA GLY A 226 28.56 -43.00 14.91
C GLY A 226 28.27 -41.64 14.33
N LEU A 227 27.16 -41.01 14.74
CA LEU A 227 26.78 -39.66 14.30
C LEU A 227 26.82 -38.72 15.50
N ASN A 228 27.32 -37.49 15.29
CA ASN A 228 27.29 -36.40 16.25
C ASN A 228 26.70 -35.13 15.62
N VAL A 229 25.70 -34.52 16.27
CA VAL A 229 25.18 -33.22 15.80
C VAL A 229 26.18 -32.12 16.18
N ILE A 230 26.52 -31.28 15.22
CA ILE A 230 27.43 -30.16 15.38
C ILE A 230 26.63 -28.89 15.71
N GLY A 231 27.04 -28.15 16.71
CA GLY A 231 26.45 -26.86 17.10
C GLY A 231 24.99 -26.97 17.57
N ASN A 232 24.16 -26.04 17.20
CA ASN A 232 22.74 -25.96 17.62
C ASN A 232 21.79 -26.58 16.59
N ASN A 233 22.20 -27.68 15.92
CA ASN A 233 21.43 -28.26 14.82
C ASN A 233 20.55 -29.46 15.24
N THR A 234 20.38 -29.75 16.53
CA THR A 234 19.57 -30.88 17.02
C THR A 234 18.16 -30.91 16.47
N GLU A 235 17.50 -29.76 16.49
CA GLU A 235 16.13 -29.58 15.97
C GLU A 235 16.07 -29.32 14.45
N MET A 236 17.23 -29.27 13.78
CA MET A 236 17.25 -29.07 12.33
C MET A 236 16.67 -30.28 11.62
N LYS A 237 15.86 -30.04 10.59
CA LYS A 237 15.29 -31.13 9.79
C LYS A 237 16.38 -31.88 9.02
N SER A 238 16.32 -33.21 9.04
CA SER A 238 17.25 -34.08 8.34
C SER A 238 17.30 -33.83 6.83
N VAL A 239 16.15 -33.46 6.25
CA VAL A 239 16.04 -33.05 4.83
C VAL A 239 16.85 -31.80 4.49
N ASN A 240 17.36 -31.04 5.43
CA ASN A 240 18.16 -29.83 5.21
C ASN A 240 19.66 -30.11 4.97
N LEU A 241 20.10 -31.34 5.16
CA LEU A 241 21.47 -31.74 4.80
C LEU A 241 21.75 -31.53 3.31
N ASP A 242 22.93 -31.07 2.99
CA ASP A 242 23.39 -30.92 1.61
C ASP A 242 23.50 -32.31 0.93
N THR A 243 23.09 -32.40 -0.31
CA THR A 243 23.19 -33.64 -1.06
C THR A 243 24.65 -33.94 -1.40
N VAL A 244 25.08 -35.17 -1.11
CA VAL A 244 26.43 -35.66 -1.42
C VAL A 244 26.36 -37.13 -1.86
N THR A 245 27.24 -37.55 -2.77
CA THR A 245 27.27 -38.94 -3.24
C THR A 245 28.62 -39.55 -2.92
N ASN A 246 28.61 -40.68 -2.22
CA ASN A 246 29.78 -41.51 -1.88
C ASN A 246 30.94 -40.68 -1.30
N ALA A 247 30.62 -39.76 -0.36
CA ALA A 247 31.67 -39.07 0.37
C ALA A 247 32.44 -40.08 1.25
N ALA A 248 33.75 -40.09 1.12
CA ALA A 248 34.59 -40.96 1.94
C ALA A 248 34.52 -40.50 3.41
N VAL A 249 34.37 -41.46 4.31
CA VAL A 249 34.41 -41.23 5.74
C VAL A 249 35.84 -41.51 6.23
N SER A 250 36.47 -40.45 6.78
CA SER A 250 37.84 -40.53 7.30
C SER A 250 37.87 -41.02 8.76
N ASP A 251 39.05 -41.48 9.21
CA ASP A 251 39.26 -41.95 10.60
C ASP A 251 39.02 -40.81 11.63
N ASP A 252 39.23 -39.55 11.22
CA ASP A 252 38.99 -38.38 12.05
C ASP A 252 37.52 -37.89 11.97
N GLY A 253 36.65 -38.66 11.33
CA GLY A 253 35.27 -38.27 11.03
C GLY A 253 35.13 -37.44 9.76
N THR A 254 33.89 -37.35 9.22
CA THR A 254 33.55 -36.58 8.04
C THR A 254 32.36 -35.67 8.34
N ILE A 255 32.51 -34.40 8.01
CA ILE A 255 31.47 -33.39 8.30
C ILE A 255 30.49 -33.32 7.11
N LEU A 256 29.22 -33.53 7.39
CA LEU A 256 28.11 -33.20 6.51
C LEU A 256 27.57 -31.81 6.83
N TYR A 257 27.31 -31.06 5.80
CA TYR A 257 26.91 -29.66 5.88
C TYR A 257 25.42 -29.47 5.58
N ALA A 258 24.88 -28.37 6.01
CA ALA A 258 23.59 -27.79 5.60
C ALA A 258 23.79 -26.38 5.02
N ASN A 259 24.80 -26.24 4.18
CA ASN A 259 25.24 -24.98 3.62
C ASN A 259 24.20 -24.39 2.64
N PHE A 260 23.46 -25.23 1.93
CA PHE A 260 22.40 -24.78 1.02
C PHE A 260 21.32 -24.00 1.77
N VAL A 261 20.84 -24.53 2.89
CA VAL A 261 19.83 -23.87 3.72
C VAL A 261 20.39 -22.60 4.37
N ALA A 262 21.65 -22.67 4.87
CA ALA A 262 22.34 -21.50 5.42
C ALA A 262 22.46 -20.38 4.36
N PHE A 263 22.78 -20.74 3.11
CA PHE A 263 22.88 -19.82 1.99
C PHE A 263 21.52 -19.19 1.63
N VAL A 264 20.45 -19.99 1.55
CA VAL A 264 19.10 -19.50 1.29
C VAL A 264 18.66 -18.52 2.39
N ASN A 265 18.90 -18.86 3.67
CA ASN A 265 18.54 -18.02 4.79
C ASN A 265 19.34 -16.69 4.80
N ALA A 266 20.64 -16.77 4.53
CA ALA A 266 21.50 -15.60 4.43
C ALA A 266 21.03 -14.63 3.34
N ILE A 267 20.75 -15.13 2.14
CA ILE A 267 20.26 -14.32 1.01
C ILE A 267 18.86 -13.78 1.28
N SER A 268 17.95 -14.59 1.83
CA SER A 268 16.58 -14.16 2.11
C SER A 268 16.52 -13.01 3.12
N SER A 269 17.53 -12.87 3.97
CA SER A 269 17.66 -11.78 4.94
C SER A 269 18.34 -10.53 4.38
N MET A 270 18.90 -10.59 3.17
CA MET A 270 19.59 -9.44 2.57
C MET A 270 18.60 -8.37 2.10
N PRO A 271 18.91 -7.07 2.29
CA PRO A 271 18.12 -6.00 1.71
C PRO A 271 18.12 -6.13 0.17
N TYR A 272 17.08 -5.66 -0.47
CA TYR A 272 16.89 -5.73 -1.93
C TYR A 272 16.56 -7.12 -2.51
N ILE A 273 16.46 -8.17 -1.68
CA ILE A 273 15.89 -9.47 -2.07
C ILE A 273 14.45 -9.54 -1.57
N GLY A 274 13.51 -9.76 -2.48
CA GLY A 274 12.08 -9.87 -2.14
C GLY A 274 11.62 -11.31 -1.99
N ASN A 275 12.21 -12.22 -2.77
CA ASN A 275 11.89 -13.64 -2.71
C ASN A 275 13.04 -14.51 -3.22
N VAL A 276 13.19 -15.67 -2.60
CA VAL A 276 14.10 -16.74 -3.02
C VAL A 276 13.28 -17.97 -3.36
N GLU A 277 13.29 -18.38 -4.61
CA GLU A 277 12.57 -19.55 -5.12
C GLU A 277 13.58 -20.69 -5.34
N ILE A 278 13.35 -21.84 -4.69
CA ILE A 278 14.15 -23.05 -4.88
C ILE A 278 13.64 -23.76 -6.12
N LEU A 279 14.49 -23.89 -7.14
CA LEU A 279 14.14 -24.50 -8.43
C LEU A 279 14.41 -26.00 -8.46
N SER A 280 15.44 -26.47 -7.73
CA SER A 280 15.80 -27.90 -7.68
C SER A 280 15.15 -28.58 -6.49
N SER A 281 14.39 -29.64 -6.74
CA SER A 281 13.86 -30.54 -5.71
C SER A 281 14.79 -31.70 -5.37
N THR A 282 15.80 -31.94 -6.22
CA THR A 282 16.67 -33.14 -6.16
C THR A 282 18.11 -32.86 -5.76
N SER A 283 18.50 -31.58 -5.67
CA SER A 283 19.88 -31.21 -5.33
C SER A 283 19.85 -30.07 -4.32
N ARG A 284 20.50 -30.27 -3.19
CA ARG A 284 20.76 -29.26 -2.15
C ARG A 284 22.26 -29.02 -2.09
N VAL A 285 22.75 -28.22 -3.01
CA VAL A 285 24.13 -27.78 -3.08
C VAL A 285 24.17 -26.26 -3.15
N VAL A 286 25.22 -25.65 -2.62
CA VAL A 286 25.38 -24.21 -2.75
C VAL A 286 25.65 -23.83 -4.20
N PRO A 287 25.22 -22.65 -4.67
CA PRO A 287 25.54 -22.17 -6.01
C PRO A 287 27.04 -22.01 -6.22
N ASP A 288 27.46 -22.17 -7.49
CA ASP A 288 28.84 -21.95 -7.90
C ASP A 288 29.26 -20.49 -7.70
N ASN A 289 30.58 -20.28 -7.58
CA ASN A 289 31.14 -18.93 -7.60
C ASN A 289 30.87 -18.26 -8.94
N THR A 290 30.70 -16.94 -8.91
CA THR A 290 30.57 -16.13 -10.12
C THR A 290 31.90 -15.41 -10.40
N ASP A 291 32.34 -15.38 -11.67
CA ASP A 291 33.59 -14.70 -12.05
C ASP A 291 33.50 -13.16 -11.91
N ALA A 292 32.28 -12.63 -12.01
CA ALA A 292 31.96 -11.22 -11.94
C ALA A 292 30.55 -11.00 -11.37
N TYR A 293 30.19 -9.73 -11.16
CA TYR A 293 28.82 -9.39 -10.80
C TYR A 293 27.82 -9.85 -11.86
N VAL A 294 26.83 -10.60 -11.44
CA VAL A 294 25.68 -11.00 -12.26
C VAL A 294 24.52 -10.06 -11.98
N TYR A 295 24.00 -9.42 -13.02
CA TYR A 295 22.91 -8.47 -12.91
C TYR A 295 21.56 -9.19 -12.90
N PHE A 296 20.64 -8.66 -12.10
CA PHE A 296 19.23 -9.02 -12.19
C PHE A 296 18.65 -8.47 -13.49
N THR A 297 17.74 -9.20 -14.10
CA THR A 297 17.11 -8.85 -15.38
C THR A 297 15.60 -9.08 -15.35
N GLY A 298 14.86 -8.53 -16.33
CA GLY A 298 13.42 -8.75 -16.47
C GLY A 298 12.55 -7.81 -15.65
N GLY A 299 13.13 -6.84 -14.92
CA GLY A 299 12.37 -5.77 -14.29
C GLY A 299 11.80 -4.80 -15.33
N THR A 300 10.49 -4.57 -15.30
CA THR A 300 9.79 -3.68 -16.25
C THR A 300 8.87 -2.70 -15.55
N VAL A 301 8.58 -1.56 -16.17
CA VAL A 301 7.55 -0.63 -15.69
C VAL A 301 6.15 -1.23 -15.89
N GLY A 302 5.97 -2.07 -16.90
CA GLY A 302 4.69 -2.70 -17.23
C GLY A 302 3.77 -1.85 -18.10
N ALA A 303 2.67 -2.47 -18.52
CA ALA A 303 1.62 -1.82 -19.29
C ALA A 303 0.74 -0.92 -18.42
N TYR A 304 0.12 0.07 -19.05
CA TYR A 304 -0.77 1.04 -18.42
C TYR A 304 -1.96 1.30 -19.35
N THR A 305 -2.88 0.35 -19.40
CA THR A 305 -4.07 0.37 -20.26
C THR A 305 -5.34 0.22 -19.42
N THR A 306 -6.51 0.30 -20.05
CA THR A 306 -7.82 0.09 -19.40
C THR A 306 -7.93 -1.26 -18.71
N ALA A 307 -7.23 -2.30 -19.21
CA ALA A 307 -7.19 -3.62 -18.55
C ALA A 307 -6.52 -3.54 -17.17
N GLN A 308 -5.36 -2.88 -17.06
CA GLN A 308 -4.67 -2.68 -15.79
C GLN A 308 -5.48 -1.81 -14.82
N TRP A 309 -6.22 -0.82 -15.34
CA TRP A 309 -7.15 -0.04 -14.53
C TRP A 309 -8.27 -0.89 -13.95
N THR A 310 -8.82 -1.81 -14.75
CA THR A 310 -9.87 -2.74 -14.28
C THR A 310 -9.35 -3.66 -13.18
N GLU A 311 -8.13 -4.21 -13.34
CA GLU A 311 -7.49 -5.02 -12.31
C GLU A 311 -7.23 -4.24 -11.02
N ALA A 312 -6.71 -3.02 -11.12
CA ALA A 312 -6.45 -2.15 -9.98
C ALA A 312 -7.76 -1.77 -9.24
N LEU A 313 -8.82 -1.44 -9.97
CA LEU A 313 -10.13 -1.13 -9.38
C LEU A 313 -10.76 -2.36 -8.72
N THR A 314 -10.58 -3.56 -9.28
CA THR A 314 -11.02 -4.82 -8.67
C THR A 314 -10.27 -5.08 -7.36
N ALA A 315 -8.95 -4.88 -7.33
CA ALA A 315 -8.17 -4.98 -6.10
C ALA A 315 -8.63 -3.95 -5.05
N LEU A 316 -8.98 -2.74 -5.48
CA LEU A 316 -9.47 -1.67 -4.60
C LEU A 316 -10.85 -1.99 -3.99
N GLU A 317 -11.63 -2.91 -4.56
CA GLU A 317 -12.95 -3.30 -4.00
C GLU A 317 -12.85 -3.80 -2.57
N LEU A 318 -11.75 -4.44 -2.19
CA LEU A 318 -11.55 -5.00 -0.86
C LEU A 318 -11.14 -3.95 0.18
N GLU A 319 -10.65 -2.80 -0.26
CA GLU A 319 -10.06 -1.77 0.59
C GLU A 319 -11.08 -0.77 1.15
N ASP A 320 -10.76 -0.16 2.30
CA ASP A 320 -11.59 0.90 2.92
C ASP A 320 -11.17 2.28 2.45
N VAL A 321 -11.71 2.69 1.30
CA VAL A 321 -11.43 3.97 0.64
C VAL A 321 -12.73 4.73 0.44
N GLN A 322 -12.73 6.04 0.71
CA GLN A 322 -13.89 6.93 0.55
C GLN A 322 -13.71 7.94 -0.58
N ILE A 323 -12.47 8.30 -0.89
CA ILE A 323 -12.15 9.28 -1.92
C ILE A 323 -11.15 8.67 -2.88
N ILE A 324 -11.44 8.70 -4.17
CA ILE A 324 -10.52 8.26 -5.23
C ILE A 324 -10.09 9.49 -6.03
N ALA A 325 -8.81 9.59 -6.32
CA ALA A 325 -8.25 10.59 -7.22
C ALA A 325 -7.21 9.96 -8.15
N THR A 326 -7.02 10.57 -9.32
CA THR A 326 -6.04 10.09 -10.29
C THR A 326 -5.41 11.27 -11.04
N PRO A 327 -4.11 11.21 -11.37
CA PRO A 327 -3.49 12.14 -12.31
C PRO A 327 -3.88 11.88 -13.76
N SER A 328 -4.51 10.74 -14.08
CA SER A 328 -4.93 10.40 -15.44
C SER A 328 -5.99 11.37 -15.97
N THR A 329 -5.82 11.80 -17.23
CA THR A 329 -6.75 12.66 -17.95
C THR A 329 -7.55 11.89 -19.01
N ASP A 330 -7.44 10.58 -19.03
CA ASP A 330 -8.08 9.69 -20.00
C ASP A 330 -9.56 9.51 -19.65
N SER A 331 -10.43 9.79 -20.62
CA SER A 331 -11.88 9.69 -20.47
C SER A 331 -12.38 8.26 -20.22
N GLU A 332 -11.71 7.23 -20.78
CA GLU A 332 -12.06 5.84 -20.54
C GLU A 332 -11.76 5.44 -19.09
N VAL A 333 -10.63 5.90 -18.57
CA VAL A 333 -10.26 5.73 -17.15
C VAL A 333 -11.26 6.43 -16.23
N HIS A 334 -11.69 7.65 -16.61
CA HIS A 334 -12.71 8.39 -15.86
C HIS A 334 -14.05 7.64 -15.79
N ALA A 335 -14.47 7.03 -16.91
CA ALA A 335 -15.68 6.22 -16.96
C ALA A 335 -15.57 4.98 -16.06
N LEU A 336 -14.42 4.28 -16.07
CA LEU A 336 -14.17 3.13 -15.19
C LEU A 336 -14.24 3.51 -13.71
N ILE A 337 -13.59 4.61 -13.30
CA ILE A 337 -13.60 5.07 -11.90
C ILE A 337 -15.02 5.50 -11.49
N SER A 338 -15.76 6.21 -12.36
CA SER A 338 -17.15 6.61 -12.12
C SER A 338 -18.06 5.40 -11.92
N ALA A 339 -17.94 4.39 -12.79
CA ALA A 339 -18.69 3.13 -12.69
C ALA A 339 -18.35 2.38 -11.40
N HIS A 340 -17.07 2.31 -11.03
CA HIS A 340 -16.61 1.71 -9.78
C HIS A 340 -17.19 2.42 -8.55
N CYS A 341 -17.17 3.75 -8.49
CA CYS A 341 -17.78 4.51 -7.40
C CYS A 341 -19.28 4.20 -7.27
N THR A 342 -19.99 4.12 -8.38
CA THR A 342 -21.42 3.78 -8.42
C THR A 342 -21.68 2.36 -7.94
N ALA A 343 -20.90 1.39 -8.42
CA ALA A 343 -21.03 -0.01 -8.03
C ALA A 343 -20.73 -0.22 -6.55
N MET A 344 -19.67 0.40 -6.03
CA MET A 344 -19.28 0.24 -4.62
C MET A 344 -20.21 0.97 -3.65
N SER A 345 -20.83 2.08 -4.08
CA SER A 345 -21.77 2.86 -3.26
C SER A 345 -23.20 2.32 -3.26
N ASN A 346 -23.46 1.20 -3.92
CA ASN A 346 -24.78 0.59 -3.91
C ASN A 346 -25.10 -0.11 -2.56
N VAL A 347 -26.36 -0.43 -2.34
CA VAL A 347 -26.87 -1.05 -1.10
C VAL A 347 -26.22 -2.41 -0.81
N MET A 348 -25.82 -3.15 -1.85
CA MET A 348 -25.22 -4.49 -1.70
C MET A 348 -23.75 -4.40 -1.25
N ASN A 349 -22.95 -3.53 -1.88
CA ASN A 349 -21.51 -3.42 -1.61
C ASN A 349 -21.21 -2.59 -0.35
N ARG A 350 -22.00 -1.56 -0.04
CA ARG A 350 -21.93 -0.74 1.20
C ARG A 350 -20.57 -0.09 1.45
N LYS A 351 -19.82 0.19 0.37
CA LYS A 351 -18.49 0.82 0.40
C LYS A 351 -18.55 2.13 -0.36
N GLU A 352 -19.29 3.09 0.19
CA GLU A 352 -19.53 4.38 -0.43
C GLU A 352 -18.21 5.09 -0.75
N ARG A 353 -18.08 5.50 -2.02
CA ARG A 353 -16.90 6.17 -2.57
C ARG A 353 -17.30 7.33 -3.45
N THR A 354 -16.50 8.37 -3.40
CA THR A 354 -16.57 9.51 -4.33
C THR A 354 -15.24 9.67 -5.04
N CYS A 355 -15.21 10.35 -6.18
CA CYS A 355 -13.96 10.65 -6.86
C CYS A 355 -13.88 12.12 -7.30
N ILE A 356 -12.64 12.60 -7.49
CA ILE A 356 -12.35 13.85 -8.17
C ILE A 356 -11.47 13.54 -9.38
N LEU A 357 -11.97 13.86 -10.55
CA LEU A 357 -11.36 13.65 -11.85
C LEU A 357 -11.03 15.01 -12.49
N GLY A 358 -10.31 15.01 -13.60
CA GLY A 358 -10.04 16.28 -14.26
C GLY A 358 -9.44 16.16 -15.65
N GLY A 359 -9.52 17.27 -16.38
CA GLY A 359 -9.07 17.38 -17.76
C GLY A 359 -7.55 17.55 -17.91
N SER A 360 -7.07 17.44 -19.13
CA SER A 360 -5.69 17.67 -19.52
C SER A 360 -5.28 19.14 -19.40
N VAL A 361 -3.98 19.40 -19.47
CA VAL A 361 -3.46 20.79 -19.56
C VAL A 361 -3.99 21.44 -20.84
N GLY A 362 -4.54 22.64 -20.68
CA GLY A 362 -5.07 23.43 -21.81
C GLY A 362 -6.42 22.97 -22.37
N MET A 363 -7.14 22.08 -21.67
CA MET A 363 -8.47 21.65 -22.05
C MET A 363 -9.41 22.85 -22.26
N ALA A 364 -10.13 22.89 -23.37
CA ALA A 364 -11.08 23.96 -23.64
C ALA A 364 -12.30 23.87 -22.72
N ASP A 365 -12.89 25.02 -22.36
CA ASP A 365 -14.05 25.07 -21.47
C ASP A 365 -15.25 24.26 -22.02
N ALA A 366 -15.45 24.25 -23.36
CA ALA A 366 -16.49 23.46 -24.00
C ALA A 366 -16.28 21.95 -23.86
N ASP A 367 -15.04 21.49 -23.99
CA ASP A 367 -14.71 20.08 -23.85
C ASP A 367 -14.86 19.64 -22.37
N ALA A 368 -14.48 20.51 -21.42
CA ALA A 368 -14.69 20.27 -19.99
C ALA A 368 -16.19 20.15 -19.66
N ILE A 369 -17.03 21.03 -20.22
CA ILE A 369 -18.50 20.97 -20.09
C ILE A 369 -19.02 19.64 -20.62
N SER A 370 -18.60 19.24 -21.82
CA SER A 370 -19.02 17.99 -22.45
C SER A 370 -18.60 16.77 -21.60
N ALA A 371 -17.37 16.78 -21.06
CA ALA A 371 -16.87 15.71 -20.20
C ALA A 371 -17.67 15.59 -18.90
N ALA A 372 -17.94 16.71 -18.21
CA ALA A 372 -18.72 16.72 -16.98
C ALA A 372 -20.17 16.25 -17.21
N GLN A 373 -20.81 16.72 -18.30
CA GLN A 373 -22.15 16.30 -18.69
C GLN A 373 -22.22 14.82 -19.07
N GLY A 374 -21.17 14.29 -19.72
CA GLY A 374 -21.06 12.86 -20.04
C GLY A 374 -20.93 11.97 -18.81
N LEU A 375 -20.26 12.43 -17.76
CA LEU A 375 -20.15 11.71 -16.48
C LEU A 375 -21.46 11.72 -15.69
N ASN A 376 -22.16 12.85 -15.59
CA ASN A 376 -23.47 13.03 -14.96
C ASN A 376 -23.69 12.15 -13.71
N ASN A 377 -22.83 12.29 -12.70
CA ASN A 377 -22.81 11.41 -11.53
C ASN A 377 -22.59 12.22 -10.24
N ARG A 378 -23.49 12.05 -9.25
CA ARG A 378 -23.38 12.68 -7.94
C ARG A 378 -22.12 12.28 -7.16
N LEU A 379 -21.49 11.15 -7.48
CA LEU A 379 -20.29 10.65 -6.80
C LEU A 379 -19.00 11.18 -7.43
N VAL A 380 -19.10 11.90 -8.54
CA VAL A 380 -17.96 12.36 -9.35
C VAL A 380 -17.93 13.88 -9.38
N SER A 381 -16.76 14.46 -9.10
CA SER A 381 -16.46 15.88 -9.40
C SER A 381 -15.43 15.97 -10.51
N PHE A 382 -15.45 17.04 -11.30
CA PHE A 382 -14.54 17.24 -12.42
C PHE A 382 -13.89 18.62 -12.38
N CYS A 383 -12.56 18.70 -12.58
CA CYS A 383 -11.76 19.92 -12.60
C CYS A 383 -11.14 20.15 -13.97
N CYS A 384 -11.10 21.40 -14.44
CA CYS A 384 -10.47 21.74 -15.72
C CYS A 384 -9.44 22.89 -15.63
N ASP A 385 -9.24 23.46 -14.45
CA ASP A 385 -8.29 24.53 -14.23
C ASP A 385 -6.87 24.00 -14.17
N ASN A 386 -5.90 24.77 -14.69
CA ASN A 386 -4.51 24.37 -14.75
C ASN A 386 -3.66 25.24 -13.82
N PRO A 387 -3.39 24.79 -12.58
CA PRO A 387 -2.55 25.51 -11.65
C PRO A 387 -1.07 25.44 -12.04
N ILE A 388 -0.32 26.49 -11.66
CA ILE A 388 1.15 26.55 -11.78
C ILE A 388 1.72 26.31 -10.39
N LYS A 389 2.62 25.33 -10.27
CA LYS A 389 3.17 24.91 -8.99
C LYS A 389 4.60 24.38 -9.14
N ILE A 390 5.37 24.43 -8.05
CA ILE A 390 6.68 23.77 -7.99
C ILE A 390 6.46 22.29 -7.69
N ASN A 391 7.05 21.43 -8.52
CA ASN A 391 7.12 20.01 -8.27
C ASN A 391 8.20 19.72 -7.21
N LEU A 392 7.81 19.17 -6.07
CA LEU A 392 8.72 18.92 -4.95
C LEU A 392 9.70 17.77 -5.22
N ASN A 393 9.42 16.89 -6.19
CA ASN A 393 10.35 15.82 -6.58
C ASN A 393 11.46 16.32 -7.50
N THR A 394 11.16 17.32 -8.34
CA THR A 394 12.09 17.81 -9.37
C THR A 394 12.63 19.21 -9.10
N GLY A 395 11.97 19.98 -8.22
CA GLY A 395 12.28 21.40 -7.95
C GLY A 395 11.90 22.36 -9.08
N LYS A 396 11.22 21.89 -10.13
CA LYS A 396 10.84 22.69 -11.30
C LYS A 396 9.44 23.24 -11.18
N THR A 397 9.23 24.44 -11.74
CA THR A 397 7.88 25.00 -11.89
C THR A 397 7.18 24.32 -13.07
N GLU A 398 6.00 23.80 -12.84
CA GLU A 398 5.21 23.05 -13.82
C GLU A 398 3.78 23.59 -13.89
N THR A 399 3.17 23.45 -15.07
CA THR A 399 1.74 23.64 -15.27
C THR A 399 1.05 22.31 -15.08
N LEU A 400 0.14 22.22 -14.12
CA LEU A 400 -0.56 21.00 -13.78
C LEU A 400 -1.86 20.85 -14.57
N SER A 401 -2.25 19.60 -14.80
CA SER A 401 -3.55 19.26 -15.37
C SER A 401 -4.69 19.50 -14.38
N GLY A 402 -5.93 19.58 -14.87
CA GLY A 402 -7.12 19.55 -14.02
C GLY A 402 -7.22 18.28 -13.18
N ALA A 403 -6.70 17.15 -13.67
CA ALA A 403 -6.63 15.91 -12.92
C ALA A 403 -5.69 16.02 -11.70
N MET A 404 -4.51 16.63 -11.86
CA MET A 404 -3.61 16.92 -10.72
C MET A 404 -4.21 17.93 -9.75
N LEU A 405 -4.95 18.92 -10.22
CA LEU A 405 -5.73 19.81 -9.37
C LEU A 405 -6.78 19.01 -8.58
N GLY A 406 -7.45 18.05 -9.24
CA GLY A 406 -8.38 17.13 -8.59
C GLY A 406 -7.73 16.31 -7.46
N VAL A 407 -6.50 15.86 -7.64
CA VAL A 407 -5.71 15.19 -6.58
C VAL A 407 -5.45 16.13 -5.39
N MET A 408 -5.06 17.38 -5.65
CA MET A 408 -4.84 18.37 -4.58
C MET A 408 -6.13 18.63 -3.78
N LEU A 409 -7.26 18.81 -4.46
CA LEU A 409 -8.56 19.03 -3.84
C LEU A 409 -9.05 17.80 -3.06
N ALA A 410 -8.86 16.59 -3.59
CA ALA A 410 -9.16 15.35 -2.90
C ALA A 410 -8.33 15.18 -1.61
N ALA A 411 -7.06 15.58 -1.65
CA ALA A 411 -6.18 15.57 -0.49
C ALA A 411 -6.63 16.58 0.59
N MET A 412 -6.97 17.79 0.20
CA MET A 412 -7.56 18.78 1.11
C MET A 412 -8.84 18.23 1.74
N GLU A 413 -9.72 17.68 0.93
CA GLU A 413 -11.00 17.11 1.36
C GLU A 413 -10.84 15.94 2.33
N SER A 414 -9.82 15.10 2.16
CA SER A 414 -9.54 13.98 3.05
C SER A 414 -9.13 14.38 4.46
N SER A 415 -8.61 15.61 4.62
CA SER A 415 -8.24 16.19 5.91
C SER A 415 -9.39 16.89 6.64
N MET A 416 -10.56 17.01 5.98
CA MET A 416 -11.71 17.77 6.50
C MET A 416 -12.88 16.85 6.87
N SER A 417 -13.73 17.34 7.79
CA SER A 417 -15.00 16.68 8.09
C SER A 417 -15.87 16.53 6.83
N PRO A 418 -16.69 15.47 6.71
CA PRO A 418 -17.52 15.22 5.54
C PRO A 418 -18.44 16.39 5.14
N ASN A 419 -18.97 17.12 6.10
CA ASN A 419 -19.84 18.29 5.89
C ASN A 419 -19.10 19.59 5.55
N THR A 420 -17.75 19.59 5.63
CA THR A 420 -16.97 20.79 5.33
C THR A 420 -16.77 20.94 3.81
N PRO A 421 -17.28 22.01 3.18
CA PRO A 421 -17.11 22.22 1.75
C PRO A 421 -15.69 22.67 1.39
N LEU A 422 -15.24 22.32 0.20
CA LEU A 422 -14.02 22.88 -0.42
C LEU A 422 -14.24 24.32 -0.89
N THR A 423 -15.47 24.76 -1.03
CA THR A 423 -15.84 26.13 -1.45
C THR A 423 -15.11 27.15 -0.60
N PHE A 424 -14.45 28.12 -1.25
CA PHE A 424 -13.62 29.20 -0.65
C PHE A 424 -12.40 28.70 0.16
N LYS A 425 -11.97 27.43 0.01
CA LYS A 425 -10.72 26.95 0.61
C LYS A 425 -9.54 27.33 -0.27
N GLN A 426 -8.47 27.80 0.38
CA GLN A 426 -7.26 28.30 -0.25
C GLN A 426 -6.37 27.15 -0.74
N LEU A 427 -5.88 27.29 -1.97
CA LEU A 427 -4.91 26.42 -2.62
C LEU A 427 -3.49 26.99 -2.50
N ASN A 428 -2.52 26.14 -2.29
CA ASN A 428 -1.10 26.50 -2.30
C ASN A 428 -0.54 26.34 -3.73
N VAL A 429 -0.79 27.33 -4.59
CA VAL A 429 -0.32 27.39 -5.98
C VAL A 429 0.29 28.74 -6.30
N LEU A 430 1.15 28.82 -7.30
CA LEU A 430 1.76 30.08 -7.76
C LEU A 430 0.80 30.90 -8.65
N GLY A 431 -0.17 30.25 -9.28
CA GLY A 431 -1.13 30.85 -10.19
C GLY A 431 -1.92 29.82 -10.96
N PHE A 432 -2.74 30.30 -11.88
CA PHE A 432 -3.40 29.51 -12.90
C PHE A 432 -3.01 30.03 -14.29
N THR A 433 -2.94 29.14 -15.27
CA THR A 433 -2.63 29.54 -16.67
C THR A 433 -3.72 30.42 -17.28
N LYS A 434 -4.95 30.29 -16.79
CA LYS A 434 -6.11 31.05 -17.23
C LYS A 434 -6.91 31.51 -16.01
N ILE A 435 -6.96 32.83 -15.78
CA ILE A 435 -7.89 33.43 -14.83
C ILE A 435 -9.19 33.70 -15.56
N ARG A 436 -10.29 33.17 -15.06
CA ARG A 436 -11.61 33.27 -15.70
C ARG A 436 -12.43 34.44 -15.17
N ASN A 437 -13.21 35.05 -16.05
CA ASN A 437 -14.22 36.02 -15.67
C ASN A 437 -15.50 35.33 -15.14
N VAL A 438 -16.39 36.10 -14.52
CA VAL A 438 -17.62 35.60 -13.90
C VAL A 438 -18.52 34.84 -14.89
N THR A 439 -18.59 35.28 -16.16
CA THR A 439 -19.41 34.64 -17.18
C THR A 439 -18.92 33.22 -17.50
N ASN A 440 -17.60 33.04 -17.66
CA ASN A 440 -17.00 31.75 -17.92
C ASN A 440 -17.13 30.82 -16.69
N ILE A 441 -16.88 31.35 -15.50
CA ILE A 441 -17.08 30.61 -14.23
C ILE A 441 -18.53 30.14 -14.13
N THR A 442 -19.50 31.00 -14.40
CA THR A 442 -20.93 30.66 -14.37
C THR A 442 -21.29 29.55 -15.33
N SER A 443 -20.71 29.54 -16.53
CA SER A 443 -20.96 28.48 -17.53
C SER A 443 -20.43 27.12 -17.08
N LEU A 444 -19.25 27.10 -16.47
CA LEU A 444 -18.64 25.87 -15.94
C LEU A 444 -19.41 25.35 -14.71
N ILE A 445 -19.80 26.23 -13.79
CA ILE A 445 -20.60 25.88 -12.61
C ILE A 445 -21.96 25.28 -13.02
N LYS A 446 -22.63 25.85 -14.00
CA LYS A 446 -23.90 25.32 -14.54
C LYS A 446 -23.76 23.91 -15.12
N ALA A 447 -22.57 23.54 -15.57
CA ALA A 447 -22.26 22.20 -16.08
C ALA A 447 -21.78 21.22 -14.98
N GLY A 448 -21.81 21.62 -13.70
CA GLY A 448 -21.38 20.78 -12.59
C GLY A 448 -19.85 20.62 -12.47
N ILE A 449 -19.08 21.61 -12.98
CA ILE A 449 -17.62 21.60 -12.88
C ILE A 449 -17.19 22.31 -11.59
N MET A 450 -16.25 21.70 -10.87
CA MET A 450 -15.57 22.30 -9.74
C MET A 450 -14.52 23.28 -10.25
N VAL A 451 -14.76 24.58 -10.01
CA VAL A 451 -13.94 25.68 -10.56
C VAL A 451 -13.03 26.25 -9.49
N CYS A 452 -11.74 26.41 -9.83
CA CYS A 452 -10.76 27.13 -9.02
C CYS A 452 -10.27 28.39 -9.75
N ASN A 453 -10.12 29.49 -9.02
CA ASN A 453 -9.71 30.78 -9.60
C ASN A 453 -9.06 31.67 -8.52
N SER A 454 -8.59 32.86 -8.92
CA SER A 454 -8.20 33.88 -7.92
C SER A 454 -9.40 34.30 -7.08
N ASN A 455 -9.16 34.58 -5.80
CA ASN A 455 -10.18 35.12 -4.90
C ASN A 455 -10.58 36.53 -5.36
N PRO A 456 -11.88 36.83 -5.59
CA PRO A 456 -12.31 38.14 -6.02
C PRO A 456 -11.96 39.28 -5.03
N GLU A 457 -11.90 38.94 -3.75
CA GLU A 457 -11.59 39.91 -2.67
C GLU A 457 -10.07 40.06 -2.45
N ASN A 458 -9.27 39.08 -2.84
CA ASN A 458 -7.81 39.09 -2.75
C ASN A 458 -7.17 38.33 -3.92
N LEU A 459 -6.83 39.05 -4.96
CA LEU A 459 -6.32 38.47 -6.22
C LEU A 459 -4.99 37.70 -6.07
N SER A 460 -4.30 37.83 -4.94
CA SER A 460 -3.09 37.07 -4.63
C SER A 460 -3.39 35.68 -4.06
N GLU A 461 -4.64 35.40 -3.72
CA GLU A 461 -5.09 34.11 -3.23
C GLU A 461 -5.82 33.34 -4.31
N TYR A 462 -5.60 32.03 -4.31
CA TYR A 462 -6.26 31.10 -5.21
C TYR A 462 -7.13 30.15 -4.40
N ILE A 463 -8.41 30.05 -4.79
CA ILE A 463 -9.42 29.32 -4.03
C ILE A 463 -10.25 28.41 -4.93
N CYS A 464 -10.88 27.40 -4.35
CA CYS A 464 -11.98 26.69 -4.98
C CYS A 464 -13.23 27.57 -4.89
N ILE A 465 -13.72 28.07 -6.03
CA ILE A 465 -14.89 28.96 -6.08
C ILE A 465 -16.15 28.22 -5.65
N ARG A 466 -16.34 26.99 -6.16
CA ARG A 466 -17.47 26.14 -5.77
C ARG A 466 -17.15 24.66 -5.99
N ALA A 467 -17.45 23.84 -4.98
CA ALA A 467 -17.22 22.40 -5.00
C ALA A 467 -18.49 21.66 -5.40
N LEU A 468 -18.58 21.28 -6.66
CA LEU A 468 -19.74 20.61 -7.25
C LEU A 468 -19.43 19.18 -7.68
N THR A 469 -20.50 18.40 -7.81
CA THR A 469 -20.49 17.11 -8.53
C THR A 469 -20.86 17.33 -9.99
N THR A 470 -20.65 16.33 -10.84
CA THR A 470 -21.05 16.38 -12.25
C THR A 470 -22.53 16.06 -12.47
N PHE A 471 -23.33 15.91 -11.43
CA PHE A 471 -24.77 15.65 -11.54
C PHE A 471 -25.49 16.79 -12.24
N GLN A 472 -26.33 16.48 -13.23
CA GLN A 472 -26.98 17.47 -14.09
C GLN A 472 -28.43 17.81 -13.69
N GLY A 473 -28.94 17.20 -12.60
CA GLY A 473 -30.28 17.53 -12.09
C GLY A 473 -30.27 18.82 -11.27
N ASP A 474 -31.45 19.43 -11.06
CA ASP A 474 -31.64 20.58 -10.19
C ASP A 474 -31.96 20.13 -8.76
N ASP A 475 -30.93 19.66 -8.06
CA ASP A 475 -31.02 19.16 -6.70
C ASP A 475 -29.74 19.48 -5.93
N LEU A 476 -29.84 20.40 -4.96
CA LEU A 476 -28.70 20.86 -4.16
C LEU A 476 -27.99 19.70 -3.43
N ILE A 477 -28.72 18.70 -2.94
CA ILE A 477 -28.16 17.57 -2.20
C ILE A 477 -27.22 16.73 -3.08
N ASN A 478 -27.56 16.57 -4.34
CA ASN A 478 -26.76 15.80 -5.30
C ASN A 478 -25.72 16.66 -6.04
N ASN A 479 -25.93 17.97 -6.15
CA ASN A 479 -25.02 18.89 -6.84
C ASN A 479 -23.88 19.36 -5.94
N GLU A 480 -24.12 19.59 -4.65
CA GLU A 480 -23.11 20.07 -3.71
C GLU A 480 -22.30 18.89 -3.16
N ARG A 481 -20.99 18.89 -3.43
CA ARG A 481 -20.11 17.76 -3.07
C ARG A 481 -20.06 17.45 -1.58
N SER A 482 -20.06 18.49 -0.72
CA SER A 482 -20.04 18.28 0.72
C SER A 482 -21.31 17.57 1.22
N MET A 483 -22.48 17.91 0.67
CA MET A 483 -23.74 17.25 1.02
C MET A 483 -23.78 15.80 0.61
N VAL A 484 -23.22 15.46 -0.57
CA VAL A 484 -23.09 14.06 -1.01
C VAL A 484 -22.19 13.28 -0.04
N ARG A 485 -21.03 13.82 0.33
CA ARG A 485 -20.11 13.16 1.26
C ARG A 485 -20.74 12.95 2.63
N GLU A 486 -21.45 13.96 3.12
CA GLU A 486 -22.17 13.93 4.38
C GLU A 486 -23.25 12.84 4.38
N ASP A 487 -24.08 12.77 3.34
CA ASP A 487 -25.10 11.73 3.18
C ASP A 487 -24.47 10.32 3.18
N LEU A 488 -23.41 10.11 2.41
CA LEU A 488 -22.69 8.84 2.35
C LEU A 488 -22.07 8.45 3.70
N PHE A 489 -21.47 9.41 4.39
CA PHE A 489 -20.90 9.19 5.72
C PHE A 489 -21.96 8.80 6.74
N MET A 490 -23.07 9.54 6.81
CA MET A 490 -24.16 9.25 7.75
C MET A 490 -24.81 7.89 7.48
N ASN A 491 -24.90 7.47 6.21
CA ASN A 491 -25.43 6.14 5.86
C ASN A 491 -24.49 5.02 6.34
N ARG A 492 -23.17 5.19 6.23
CA ARG A 492 -22.18 4.25 6.80
C ARG A 492 -22.24 4.23 8.32
N ASP A 493 -22.33 5.39 8.93
CA ASP A 493 -22.40 5.56 10.36
C ASP A 493 -23.65 4.89 10.94
N LEU A 494 -24.79 5.10 10.32
CA LEU A 494 -26.03 4.47 10.73
C LEU A 494 -25.95 2.93 10.69
N ARG A 495 -25.35 2.37 9.64
CA ARG A 495 -25.14 0.92 9.56
C ARG A 495 -24.26 0.40 10.70
N GLN A 496 -23.23 1.14 11.09
CA GLN A 496 -22.37 0.77 12.21
C GLN A 496 -23.12 0.82 13.55
N GLN A 497 -23.99 1.81 13.74
CA GLN A 497 -24.80 1.94 14.97
C GLN A 497 -25.82 0.82 15.10
N PHE A 498 -26.37 0.35 13.98
CA PHE A 498 -27.34 -0.77 13.97
C PHE A 498 -26.70 -2.15 13.91
N LYS A 499 -25.38 -2.26 13.71
CA LYS A 499 -24.67 -3.55 13.69
C LYS A 499 -24.90 -4.42 14.94
N PRO A 500 -24.94 -3.88 16.18
CA PRO A 500 -25.19 -4.69 17.38
C PRO A 500 -26.59 -5.30 17.45
N ILE A 501 -27.55 -4.77 16.70
CA ILE A 501 -28.93 -5.29 16.65
C ILE A 501 -29.01 -6.56 15.81
N ILE A 502 -28.13 -6.75 14.85
CA ILE A 502 -28.12 -7.91 13.96
C ILE A 502 -27.81 -9.17 14.77
N GLY A 503 -28.70 -10.15 14.67
CA GLY A 503 -28.60 -11.43 15.40
C GLY A 503 -29.06 -11.37 16.87
N THR A 504 -29.52 -10.21 17.36
CA THR A 504 -30.01 -10.08 18.74
C THR A 504 -31.51 -10.41 18.81
N PRO A 505 -31.91 -11.40 19.62
CA PRO A 505 -33.32 -11.72 19.79
C PRO A 505 -34.05 -10.65 20.63
N GLY A 506 -35.33 -10.44 20.37
CA GLY A 506 -36.21 -9.59 21.18
C GLY A 506 -36.00 -8.07 20.95
N THR A 507 -35.40 -7.67 19.82
CA THR A 507 -35.28 -6.25 19.44
C THR A 507 -36.68 -5.62 19.32
N THR A 508 -36.87 -4.49 20.02
CA THR A 508 -38.14 -3.73 19.99
C THR A 508 -38.08 -2.52 19.10
N ALA A 509 -39.21 -2.07 18.58
CA ALA A 509 -39.29 -0.83 17.81
C ALA A 509 -38.75 0.38 18.59
N ASN A 510 -39.02 0.45 19.90
CA ASN A 510 -38.53 1.53 20.75
C ASN A 510 -37.00 1.52 20.89
N ALA A 511 -36.34 0.36 20.94
CA ALA A 511 -34.90 0.26 20.96
C ALA A 511 -34.30 0.81 19.66
N VAL A 512 -34.86 0.48 18.51
CA VAL A 512 -34.45 1.01 17.20
C VAL A 512 -34.60 2.53 17.13
N ILE A 513 -35.75 3.07 17.60
CA ILE A 513 -36.01 4.52 17.64
C ILE A 513 -35.03 5.23 18.55
N ASN A 514 -34.73 4.69 19.73
CA ASN A 514 -33.80 5.30 20.68
C ASN A 514 -32.38 5.34 20.14
N THR A 515 -31.89 4.26 19.53
CA THR A 515 -30.59 4.21 18.86
C THR A 515 -30.49 5.30 17.77
N LEU A 516 -31.53 5.45 16.93
CA LEU A 516 -31.56 6.49 15.91
C LEU A 516 -31.53 7.89 16.54
N LYS A 517 -32.37 8.16 17.55
CA LYS A 517 -32.48 9.47 18.18
C LYS A 517 -31.19 9.89 18.90
N GLU A 518 -30.52 8.96 19.57
CA GLU A 518 -29.22 9.23 20.19
C GLU A 518 -28.16 9.57 19.15
N ARG A 519 -28.10 8.80 18.06
CA ARG A 519 -27.18 9.09 16.99
C ARG A 519 -27.48 10.41 16.29
N ALA A 520 -28.75 10.75 16.11
CA ALA A 520 -29.16 12.03 15.54
C ALA A 520 -28.75 13.23 16.40
N LYS A 521 -28.71 13.11 17.74
CA LYS A 521 -28.15 14.14 18.62
C LYS A 521 -26.67 14.39 18.33
N GLU A 522 -25.89 13.34 18.15
CA GLU A 522 -24.47 13.47 17.81
C GLU A 522 -24.27 14.07 16.42
N TRP A 523 -25.10 13.73 15.43
CA TRP A 523 -25.08 14.37 14.13
C TRP A 523 -25.37 15.86 14.20
N ALA A 524 -26.35 16.27 15.01
CA ALA A 524 -26.66 17.68 15.22
C ALA A 524 -25.53 18.44 15.92
N LEU A 525 -24.91 17.83 16.96
CA LEU A 525 -23.77 18.40 17.67
C LEU A 525 -22.55 18.61 16.77
N ASN A 526 -22.33 17.69 15.82
CA ASN A 526 -21.23 17.76 14.86
C ASN A 526 -21.58 18.58 13.60
N GLY A 527 -22.78 19.14 13.53
CA GLY A 527 -23.22 19.97 12.42
C GLY A 527 -23.48 19.24 11.12
N TYR A 528 -23.82 17.95 11.16
CA TYR A 528 -24.25 17.17 9.98
C TYR A 528 -25.72 17.36 9.64
N ILE A 529 -26.54 17.65 10.62
CA ILE A 529 -27.97 17.90 10.43
C ILE A 529 -28.41 19.18 11.15
N VAL A 530 -29.47 19.79 10.65
CA VAL A 530 -30.09 20.93 11.26
C VAL A 530 -31.38 20.50 11.94
N PRO A 531 -31.55 20.74 13.26
CA PRO A 531 -32.80 20.47 13.95
C PRO A 531 -33.97 21.24 13.34
N THR A 532 -35.18 20.70 13.46
CA THR A 532 -36.42 21.42 13.10
C THR A 532 -36.74 22.54 14.08
N ASP A 533 -37.73 23.40 13.77
CA ASP A 533 -38.22 24.46 14.66
C ASP A 533 -38.76 23.91 15.99
N SER A 534 -39.18 22.63 16.03
CA SER A 534 -39.56 21.90 17.26
C SER A 534 -38.38 21.29 18.01
N ASN A 535 -37.13 21.58 17.61
CA ASN A 535 -35.88 20.97 18.13
C ASN A 535 -35.77 19.45 17.95
N GLU A 536 -36.46 18.91 16.98
CA GLU A 536 -36.31 17.48 16.60
C GLU A 536 -35.17 17.32 15.60
N ASN A 537 -34.21 16.48 15.92
CA ASN A 537 -33.06 16.17 15.06
C ASN A 537 -33.46 15.27 13.86
N VAL A 538 -34.44 14.40 14.06
CA VAL A 538 -35.06 13.51 13.06
C VAL A 538 -36.55 13.40 13.36
N TRP A 539 -37.37 13.30 12.32
CA TRP A 539 -38.84 13.22 12.45
C TRP A 539 -39.43 12.21 11.46
N ASP A 540 -40.75 12.04 11.46
CA ASP A 540 -41.46 11.02 10.66
C ASP A 540 -40.89 9.61 10.84
N ILE A 541 -40.45 9.28 12.06
CA ILE A 541 -39.83 8.00 12.35
C ILE A 541 -40.91 6.90 12.31
N LYS A 542 -40.74 5.93 11.41
CA LYS A 542 -41.60 4.75 11.28
C LYS A 542 -40.73 3.51 11.40
N VAL A 543 -41.09 2.63 12.35
CA VAL A 543 -40.45 1.34 12.54
C VAL A 543 -41.47 0.23 12.39
N ARG A 544 -41.20 -0.71 11.50
CA ARG A 544 -41.97 -1.94 11.35
C ARG A 544 -41.04 -3.13 11.53
N ILE A 545 -41.44 -4.04 12.42
CA ILE A 545 -40.76 -5.31 12.64
C ILE A 545 -41.61 -6.39 12.01
N ASP A 546 -41.04 -7.25 11.19
CA ASP A 546 -41.70 -8.32 10.46
C ASP A 546 -40.78 -9.56 10.48
N GLY A 547 -40.99 -10.43 11.46
CA GLY A 547 -40.15 -11.58 11.71
C GLY A 547 -38.72 -11.19 12.04
N ASP A 548 -37.80 -11.54 11.17
CA ASP A 548 -36.35 -11.25 11.26
C ASP A 548 -35.94 -9.91 10.62
N LYS A 549 -36.92 -9.08 10.17
CA LYS A 549 -36.69 -7.84 9.41
C LYS A 549 -37.16 -6.63 10.19
N VAL A 550 -36.28 -5.62 10.22
CA VAL A 550 -36.60 -4.31 10.75
C VAL A 550 -36.58 -3.29 9.62
N TYR A 551 -37.69 -2.61 9.41
CA TYR A 551 -37.80 -1.50 8.44
C TYR A 551 -37.84 -0.19 9.22
N LEU A 552 -36.87 0.69 8.96
CA LEU A 552 -36.76 2.00 9.56
C LEU A 552 -36.84 3.07 8.46
N THR A 553 -37.78 4.02 8.63
CA THR A 553 -37.89 5.22 7.78
C THR A 553 -37.92 6.43 8.68
N PHE A 554 -37.22 7.50 8.30
CA PHE A 554 -37.20 8.77 9.03
C PHE A 554 -36.81 9.89 8.08
N SER A 555 -37.07 11.13 8.51
CA SER A 555 -36.71 12.37 7.82
C SER A 555 -35.65 13.15 8.59
N ARG A 556 -34.77 13.87 7.88
CA ARG A 556 -33.72 14.74 8.44
C ARG A 556 -33.44 15.90 7.50
N TYR A 557 -32.97 17.04 8.05
CA TYR A 557 -32.38 18.12 7.26
C TYR A 557 -30.86 18.02 7.29
N LEU A 558 -30.25 17.87 6.13
CA LEU A 558 -28.79 17.93 5.98
C LEU A 558 -28.31 19.37 6.15
N ALA A 559 -27.12 19.56 6.72
CA ALA A 559 -26.53 20.88 6.92
C ALA A 559 -25.94 21.42 5.61
N ALA A 560 -26.73 22.16 4.85
CA ALA A 560 -26.28 22.75 3.59
C ALA A 560 -25.24 23.86 3.86
N PRO A 561 -24.14 23.95 3.07
CA PRO A 561 -23.20 25.06 3.18
C PRO A 561 -23.82 26.36 2.74
N VAL A 562 -23.49 27.46 3.44
CA VAL A 562 -23.89 28.80 3.01
C VAL A 562 -22.96 29.26 1.88
N ASN A 563 -23.45 29.20 0.64
CA ASN A 563 -22.69 29.62 -0.54
C ASN A 563 -22.92 31.10 -0.93
N PHE A 564 -24.02 31.73 -0.46
CA PHE A 564 -24.39 33.08 -0.85
C PHE A 564 -24.88 33.89 0.35
N VAL A 565 -24.36 35.09 0.48
CA VAL A 565 -24.84 36.10 1.46
C VAL A 565 -25.21 37.34 0.66
N PHE A 566 -26.48 37.74 0.72
CA PHE A 566 -26.98 38.95 0.06
C PHE A 566 -27.12 40.05 1.10
N ILE A 567 -26.42 41.18 0.90
CA ILE A 567 -26.43 42.32 1.78
C ILE A 567 -27.02 43.53 1.05
N THR A 568 -28.05 44.14 1.62
CA THR A 568 -28.59 45.40 1.12
C THR A 568 -28.33 46.49 2.18
N ALA A 569 -27.50 47.45 1.83
CA ALA A 569 -27.26 48.62 2.68
C ALA A 569 -28.04 49.83 2.13
N ILE A 570 -28.84 50.47 2.99
CA ILE A 570 -29.55 51.71 2.66
C ILE A 570 -28.79 52.85 3.31
N ASN A 571 -28.17 53.70 2.48
CA ASN A 571 -27.39 54.84 2.95
C ASN A 571 -28.29 56.07 3.03
N HIS A 572 -28.33 56.74 4.17
CA HIS A 572 -28.99 58.01 4.38
C HIS A 572 -27.95 59.12 4.57
N ILE A 573 -28.16 60.27 3.93
CA ILE A 573 -27.34 61.45 4.16
C ILE A 573 -27.92 62.18 5.40
N TYR A 574 -27.10 62.41 6.41
CA TYR A 574 -27.50 63.20 7.57
C TYR A 574 -27.55 64.65 7.17
N THR A 575 -28.76 65.24 7.27
CA THR A 575 -28.95 66.66 7.09
C THR A 575 -29.38 67.23 8.45
N SER A 576 -28.62 68.16 9.01
CA SER A 576 -29.05 68.95 10.14
C SER A 576 -29.47 70.35 9.66
N THR A 577 -30.70 70.75 9.93
CA THR A 577 -31.15 72.14 9.84
C THR A 577 -31.07 72.72 11.25
N VAL A 578 -30.28 73.77 11.46
CA VAL A 578 -30.34 74.61 12.69
C VAL A 578 -31.27 75.75 12.35
N GLU A 579 -32.45 75.72 12.88
CA GLU A 579 -33.32 76.97 12.97
C GLU A 579 -32.81 77.81 14.14
N LEU A 580 -32.39 79.05 13.83
CA LEU A 580 -31.99 80.04 14.78
C LEU A 580 -33.22 80.81 15.24
#